data_c03059691fc967346f0c5795c1bd6a6f
#
_entry.id   c03059691fc967346f0c5795c1bd6a6f
#
_cell.length_a   1.000
_cell.length_b   1.000
_cell.length_c   1.000
_cell.angle_alpha   90.00
_cell.angle_beta   90.00
_cell.angle_gamma   90.00
#
_symmetry.space_group_name_H-M   'P 1'
#
loop_
_entity.id
_entity.type
_entity.pdbx_description
1 polymer ?
#
loop_
_entity_poly.entity_id
_entity_poly.type
_entity_poly.pdbx_seq_one_letter_code
_entity_poly.pdbx_strand_id
1 'polypeptide(L)'
;MTTMSGPVAAGSGRAHEMKQSPIMTLGSALLLGIERTTSEPFEVAAGKHVSGRSPADSPPECRDDRLAEVAVAVAGFLGRYKGQSRVHTASDLRVFLSWCAEHGLDPLDPVQVGRAQVEAYVRWMQETRRFQPSTVSRRVSVVAGFYRTAVIDGLVARSPVEHVRRPRVPAESPTLGLSHLQFEAMLVAARQSTNASDFALVCFLGLLGLRIFEACGADIADLGEEHGHRILRVVGKGGRVVLVPLPPAVARAVERAIGGRMSGPILLNRDGRRIDRHAATRRLHRLADTAGVRMPRMHPHMLRHTFVISPA
;
A
#
# COMPACT_ATOMS: atom_id res chain seq x y z
N MET A 1 4.63 -65.31 29.49
CA MET A 1 4.66 -64.78 30.86
C MET A 1 4.51 -63.28 30.67
N THR A 2 3.34 -62.78 30.78
CA THR A 2 2.74 -62.15 31.95
C THR A 2 3.19 -60.71 32.05
N THR A 3 2.34 -59.80 31.52
CA THR A 3 1.52 -58.75 32.18
C THR A 3 2.33 -57.55 32.69
N MET A 4 1.92 -56.32 32.55
CA MET A 4 0.71 -55.71 33.07
C MET A 4 0.56 -54.30 32.51
N SER A 5 -0.67 -53.96 32.23
CA SER A 5 -1.16 -52.60 31.94
C SER A 5 -1.08 -51.66 33.15
N GLY A 6 -0.90 -50.37 32.88
CA GLY A 6 -1.24 -49.28 33.78
C GLY A 6 -1.64 -48.04 32.99
N PRO A 7 -2.77 -47.37 33.29
CA PRO A 7 -3.28 -46.27 32.49
C PRO A 7 -2.64 -44.95 32.91
N VAL A 8 -2.20 -44.14 31.92
CA VAL A 8 -1.76 -42.77 32.15
C VAL A 8 -2.95 -41.84 31.93
N ALA A 9 -3.17 -41.03 32.93
CA ALA A 9 -4.27 -40.08 33.09
C ALA A 9 -4.29 -39.00 31.98
N ALA A 10 -5.50 -38.74 31.50
CA ALA A 10 -5.82 -37.59 30.65
C ALA A 10 -5.66 -36.31 31.43
N GLY A 11 -4.64 -35.54 31.08
CA GLY A 11 -4.49 -34.15 31.49
C GLY A 11 -5.37 -33.25 30.63
N SER A 12 -6.45 -32.74 31.19
CA SER A 12 -7.33 -31.74 30.60
C SER A 12 -6.58 -30.40 30.48
N GLY A 13 -6.02 -30.16 29.31
CA GLY A 13 -5.54 -28.84 28.92
C GLY A 13 -6.73 -27.92 28.70
N ARG A 14 -7.02 -27.05 29.66
CA ARG A 14 -7.94 -25.92 29.50
C ARG A 14 -7.44 -25.04 28.37
N ALA A 15 -8.12 -25.05 27.24
CA ALA A 15 -8.02 -24.04 26.21
C ALA A 15 -8.37 -22.70 26.87
N HIS A 16 -7.40 -21.81 26.94
CA HIS A 16 -7.61 -20.43 27.32
C HIS A 16 -8.33 -19.77 26.13
N GLU A 17 -9.64 -19.74 26.21
CA GLU A 17 -10.52 -18.97 25.36
C GLU A 17 -10.16 -17.49 25.59
N MET A 18 -9.31 -16.93 24.70
CA MET A 18 -9.06 -15.52 24.61
C MET A 18 -10.39 -14.87 24.23
N LYS A 19 -11.12 -14.36 25.22
CA LYS A 19 -12.25 -13.47 25.02
C LYS A 19 -11.77 -12.31 24.17
N GLN A 20 -12.16 -12.30 22.90
CA GLN A 20 -11.96 -11.16 22.01
C GLN A 20 -12.61 -9.96 22.66
N SER A 21 -11.81 -8.95 22.99
CA SER A 21 -12.28 -7.71 23.60
C SER A 21 -13.29 -7.05 22.64
N PRO A 22 -14.44 -6.57 23.11
CA PRO A 22 -15.48 -5.91 22.28
C PRO A 22 -14.92 -4.75 21.45
N ILE A 23 -13.81 -4.17 21.88
CA ILE A 23 -13.12 -3.04 21.26
C ILE A 23 -12.43 -3.43 19.92
N MET A 24 -11.97 -4.69 19.76
CA MET A 24 -11.39 -5.14 18.47
C MET A 24 -12.45 -5.26 17.37
N THR A 25 -13.67 -5.62 17.72
CA THR A 25 -14.79 -5.68 16.77
C THR A 25 -15.23 -4.30 16.32
N LEU A 26 -15.12 -3.29 17.17
CA LEU A 26 -15.51 -1.90 16.89
C LEU A 26 -14.56 -1.22 15.87
N GLY A 27 -13.25 -1.40 16.00
CA GLY A 27 -12.29 -0.86 15.03
C GLY A 27 -12.48 -1.41 13.62
N SER A 28 -12.85 -2.68 13.50
CA SER A 28 -13.18 -3.31 12.21
C SER A 28 -14.56 -2.89 11.69
N ALA A 29 -15.57 -2.73 12.58
CA ALA A 29 -16.91 -2.30 12.20
C ALA A 29 -16.95 -0.84 11.75
N LEU A 30 -16.18 0.05 12.40
CA LEU A 30 -16.10 1.47 12.04
C LEU A 30 -15.57 1.69 10.61
N LEU A 31 -14.67 0.83 10.14
CA LEU A 31 -14.05 0.93 8.82
C LEU A 31 -14.77 0.09 7.75
N LEU A 32 -15.49 -0.97 8.14
CA LEU A 32 -16.38 -1.72 7.24
C LEU A 32 -17.66 -0.92 6.93
N GLY A 33 -18.13 -0.07 7.87
CA GLY A 33 -19.23 0.87 7.64
C GLY A 33 -18.92 1.93 6.57
N ILE A 34 -17.66 2.33 6.43
CA ILE A 34 -17.20 3.34 5.44
C ILE A 34 -17.26 2.81 4.00
N GLU A 35 -17.13 1.51 3.77
CA GLU A 35 -17.22 0.91 2.43
C GLU A 35 -18.65 0.85 1.88
N ARG A 36 -19.68 0.94 2.75
CA ARG A 36 -21.10 0.86 2.36
C ARG A 36 -21.79 2.22 2.14
N THR A 37 -21.16 3.34 2.51
CA THR A 37 -21.79 4.68 2.52
C THR A 37 -21.40 5.56 1.32
N THR A 38 -21.25 5.02 0.11
CA THR A 38 -20.88 5.82 -1.07
C THR A 38 -22.08 6.31 -1.90
N SER A 39 -23.32 6.28 -1.40
CA SER A 39 -24.50 6.54 -2.25
C SER A 39 -25.53 7.55 -1.75
N GLU A 40 -25.38 8.23 -0.60
CA GLU A 40 -26.34 9.26 -0.21
C GLU A 40 -25.69 10.50 0.41
N PRO A 41 -26.24 11.73 0.14
CA PRO A 41 -25.76 12.97 0.74
C PRO A 41 -26.24 13.11 2.17
N PHE A 42 -25.33 13.45 3.08
CA PHE A 42 -25.57 13.57 4.52
C PHE A 42 -25.82 15.02 4.92
N GLU A 43 -26.92 15.28 5.62
CA GLU A 43 -27.30 16.55 6.22
C GLU A 43 -26.63 16.74 7.59
N VAL A 44 -26.01 17.90 7.82
CA VAL A 44 -25.23 18.21 9.04
C VAL A 44 -26.10 18.89 10.08
N ALA A 45 -26.25 18.28 11.26
CA ALA A 45 -26.83 18.91 12.43
C ALA A 45 -25.74 19.40 13.40
N ALA A 46 -25.82 20.67 13.81
CA ALA A 46 -24.89 21.32 14.74
C ALA A 46 -25.25 21.03 16.20
N GLY A 47 -24.28 20.62 17.03
CA GLY A 47 -24.51 20.30 18.45
C GLY A 47 -23.36 20.59 19.40
N LYS A 48 -23.64 20.96 20.58
CA LYS A 48 -23.07 21.70 21.71
C LYS A 48 -21.88 21.03 22.45
N HIS A 49 -21.03 21.87 23.04
CA HIS A 49 -19.90 21.56 23.95
C HIS A 49 -20.29 20.89 25.27
N VAL A 50 -19.52 19.90 25.76
CA VAL A 50 -19.50 19.40 27.13
C VAL A 50 -18.09 18.97 27.60
N SER A 51 -17.81 19.26 28.87
CA SER A 51 -16.58 19.18 29.67
C SER A 51 -16.18 17.74 30.05
N GLY A 52 -14.87 17.48 30.23
CA GLY A 52 -14.20 16.20 30.37
C GLY A 52 -14.57 15.29 31.54
N ARG A 53 -14.66 13.99 31.22
CA ARG A 53 -14.65 12.83 32.13
C ARG A 53 -13.99 11.62 31.43
N SER A 54 -13.47 10.67 32.24
CA SER A 54 -12.81 9.46 31.75
C SER A 54 -13.76 8.54 30.96
N PRO A 55 -13.33 7.89 29.84
CA PRO A 55 -14.21 7.08 29.01
C PRO A 55 -14.77 5.82 29.67
N ALA A 56 -14.13 5.34 30.76
CA ALA A 56 -14.58 4.14 31.47
C ALA A 56 -15.88 4.39 32.31
N ASP A 57 -16.15 5.64 32.65
CA ASP A 57 -17.26 6.03 33.55
C ASP A 57 -18.43 6.70 32.79
N SER A 58 -18.38 6.79 31.47
CA SER A 58 -19.43 7.41 30.68
C SER A 58 -20.60 6.45 30.41
N PRO A 59 -21.85 6.93 30.43
CA PRO A 59 -23.01 6.14 30.04
C PRO A 59 -22.87 5.61 28.61
N PRO A 60 -23.47 4.46 28.28
CA PRO A 60 -23.34 3.85 26.96
C PRO A 60 -23.78 4.78 25.81
N GLU A 61 -24.81 5.59 26.00
CA GLU A 61 -25.26 6.58 25.01
C GLU A 61 -24.22 7.63 24.66
N CYS A 62 -23.43 8.11 25.63
CA CYS A 62 -22.36 9.08 25.38
C CYS A 62 -21.18 8.47 24.65
N ARG A 63 -20.97 7.15 24.75
CA ARG A 63 -19.89 6.44 24.04
C ARG A 63 -20.24 6.23 22.58
N ASP A 64 -21.50 5.93 22.28
CA ASP A 64 -21.96 5.73 20.90
C ASP A 64 -21.93 7.05 20.11
N ASP A 65 -22.28 8.17 20.72
CA ASP A 65 -22.19 9.51 20.11
C ASP A 65 -20.73 9.87 19.77
N ARG A 66 -19.78 9.59 20.67
CA ARG A 66 -18.34 9.84 20.42
C ARG A 66 -17.77 8.96 19.30
N LEU A 67 -18.20 7.70 19.23
CA LEU A 67 -17.82 6.81 18.13
C LEU A 67 -18.35 7.30 16.79
N ALA A 68 -19.58 7.84 16.78
CA ALA A 68 -20.16 8.44 15.59
C ALA A 68 -19.37 9.69 15.15
N GLU A 69 -18.95 10.56 16.08
CA GLU A 69 -18.10 11.72 15.79
C GLU A 69 -16.74 11.29 15.16
N VAL A 70 -16.09 10.28 15.74
CA VAL A 70 -14.83 9.73 15.18
C VAL A 70 -15.07 9.17 13.77
N ALA A 71 -16.18 8.47 13.55
CA ALA A 71 -16.52 7.91 12.24
C ALA A 71 -16.73 9.02 11.19
N VAL A 72 -17.42 10.11 11.54
CA VAL A 72 -17.60 11.28 10.68
C VAL A 72 -16.27 11.94 10.36
N ALA A 73 -15.40 12.16 11.36
CA ALA A 73 -14.07 12.73 11.16
C ALA A 73 -13.20 11.87 10.21
N VAL A 74 -13.25 10.55 10.38
CA VAL A 74 -12.54 9.59 9.50
C VAL A 74 -13.09 9.64 8.08
N ALA A 75 -14.42 9.67 7.92
CA ALA A 75 -15.07 9.75 6.61
C ALA A 75 -14.72 11.04 5.89
N GLY A 76 -14.75 12.18 6.57
CA GLY A 76 -14.37 13.50 6.05
C GLY A 76 -12.91 13.52 5.60
N PHE A 77 -12.01 13.02 6.43
CA PHE A 77 -10.59 12.92 6.07
C PHE A 77 -10.34 12.01 4.85
N LEU A 78 -10.95 10.81 4.82
CA LEU A 78 -10.77 9.84 3.74
C LEU A 78 -11.49 10.26 2.44
N GLY A 79 -12.52 11.09 2.52
CA GLY A 79 -13.23 11.65 1.37
C GLY A 79 -12.32 12.47 0.44
N ARG A 80 -11.22 13.02 0.95
CA ARG A 80 -10.21 13.78 0.19
C ARG A 80 -9.36 12.91 -0.75
N TYR A 81 -9.39 11.59 -0.59
CA TYR A 81 -8.56 10.62 -1.33
C TYR A 81 -9.43 9.76 -2.25
N LYS A 82 -8.85 9.31 -3.38
CA LYS A 82 -9.50 8.42 -4.35
C LYS A 82 -8.66 7.18 -4.63
N GLY A 83 -9.31 6.11 -5.08
CA GLY A 83 -8.66 4.87 -5.51
C GLY A 83 -7.66 4.30 -4.48
N GLN A 84 -6.52 3.84 -4.93
CA GLN A 84 -5.50 3.20 -4.09
C GLN A 84 -4.95 4.12 -2.99
N SER A 85 -4.92 5.44 -3.22
CA SER A 85 -4.49 6.38 -2.19
C SER A 85 -5.44 6.37 -0.99
N ARG A 86 -6.76 6.28 -1.23
CA ARG A 86 -7.76 6.16 -0.15
C ARG A 86 -7.56 4.86 0.64
N VAL A 87 -7.38 3.73 -0.06
CA VAL A 87 -7.15 2.41 0.58
C VAL A 87 -5.91 2.42 1.47
N HIS A 88 -4.80 2.95 0.97
CA HIS A 88 -3.55 3.02 1.75
C HIS A 88 -3.67 3.99 2.93
N THR A 89 -4.26 5.18 2.74
CA THR A 89 -4.48 6.15 3.81
C THR A 89 -5.40 5.58 4.88
N ALA A 90 -6.49 4.91 4.51
CA ALA A 90 -7.39 4.24 5.43
C ALA A 90 -6.69 3.14 6.23
N SER A 91 -5.85 2.32 5.57
CA SER A 91 -5.07 1.27 6.23
C SER A 91 -4.08 1.85 7.26
N ASP A 92 -3.42 2.96 6.93
CA ASP A 92 -2.47 3.60 7.85
C ASP A 92 -3.17 4.26 9.04
N LEU A 93 -4.30 4.94 8.79
CA LEU A 93 -5.12 5.56 9.86
C LEU A 93 -5.71 4.49 10.79
N ARG A 94 -6.15 3.36 10.24
CA ARG A 94 -6.66 2.23 11.03
C ARG A 94 -5.66 1.77 12.09
N VAL A 95 -4.37 1.71 11.77
CA VAL A 95 -3.34 1.29 12.73
C VAL A 95 -3.27 2.24 13.93
N PHE A 96 -3.43 3.55 13.71
CA PHE A 96 -3.48 4.55 14.77
C PHE A 96 -4.74 4.44 15.61
N LEU A 97 -5.91 4.34 14.97
CA LEU A 97 -7.19 4.23 15.68
C LEU A 97 -7.29 2.92 16.49
N SER A 98 -6.76 1.81 15.95
CA SER A 98 -6.68 0.54 16.71
C SER A 98 -5.76 0.68 17.92
N TRP A 99 -4.62 1.36 17.77
CA TRP A 99 -3.72 1.62 18.89
C TRP A 99 -4.40 2.49 19.96
N CYS A 100 -5.12 3.55 19.59
CA CYS A 100 -5.90 4.35 20.53
C CYS A 100 -6.94 3.48 21.26
N ALA A 101 -7.70 2.66 20.55
CA ALA A 101 -8.71 1.78 21.13
C ALA A 101 -8.11 0.74 22.10
N GLU A 102 -6.97 0.14 21.76
CA GLU A 102 -6.23 -0.80 22.62
C GLU A 102 -5.77 -0.16 23.94
N HIS A 103 -5.55 1.17 23.94
CA HIS A 103 -5.13 1.94 25.13
C HIS A 103 -6.28 2.71 25.79
N GLY A 104 -7.52 2.50 25.37
CA GLY A 104 -8.69 3.19 25.91
C GLY A 104 -8.72 4.70 25.67
N LEU A 105 -8.09 5.16 24.58
CA LEU A 105 -7.96 6.58 24.23
C LEU A 105 -9.00 6.99 23.18
N ASP A 106 -9.68 8.11 23.42
CA ASP A 106 -10.50 8.78 22.41
C ASP A 106 -9.60 9.66 21.53
N PRO A 107 -9.47 9.37 20.21
CA PRO A 107 -8.58 10.12 19.34
C PRO A 107 -8.99 11.60 19.13
N LEU A 108 -10.24 11.97 19.43
CA LEU A 108 -10.73 13.35 19.32
C LEU A 108 -10.73 14.09 20.65
N ASP A 109 -10.39 13.45 21.77
CA ASP A 109 -10.24 14.12 23.06
C ASP A 109 -8.80 14.63 23.22
N PRO A 110 -8.58 15.97 23.23
CA PRO A 110 -7.25 16.56 23.35
C PRO A 110 -6.60 16.34 24.73
N VAL A 111 -7.38 15.92 25.74
CA VAL A 111 -6.86 15.55 27.07
C VAL A 111 -6.26 14.15 27.03
N GLN A 112 -6.89 13.24 26.29
CA GLN A 112 -6.47 11.84 26.18
C GLN A 112 -5.40 11.64 25.13
N VAL A 113 -5.47 12.34 23.97
CA VAL A 113 -4.48 12.24 22.92
C VAL A 113 -3.80 13.58 22.68
N GLY A 114 -2.75 13.82 23.49
CA GLY A 114 -1.80 14.91 23.28
C GLY A 114 -0.54 14.46 22.53
N ARG A 115 0.44 15.36 22.45
CA ARG A 115 1.76 15.09 21.84
C ARG A 115 2.44 13.85 22.42
N ALA A 116 2.40 13.68 23.76
CA ALA A 116 3.03 12.56 24.44
C ALA A 116 2.48 11.20 23.99
N GLN A 117 1.17 11.09 23.81
CA GLN A 117 0.51 9.87 23.31
C GLN A 117 0.90 9.57 21.86
N VAL A 118 0.99 10.59 21.01
CA VAL A 118 1.44 10.38 19.62
C VAL A 118 2.93 9.98 19.59
N GLU A 119 3.78 10.52 20.45
CA GLU A 119 5.16 10.06 20.59
C GLU A 119 5.25 8.61 21.11
N ALA A 120 4.38 8.21 22.04
CA ALA A 120 4.26 6.82 22.50
C ALA A 120 3.82 5.89 21.35
N TYR A 121 2.86 6.32 20.52
CA TYR A 121 2.49 5.59 19.31
C TYR A 121 3.66 5.43 18.32
N VAL A 122 4.45 6.49 18.11
CA VAL A 122 5.67 6.42 17.26
C VAL A 122 6.66 5.40 17.82
N ARG A 123 6.91 5.44 19.14
CA ARG A 123 7.80 4.48 19.81
C ARG A 123 7.27 3.04 19.68
N TRP A 124 5.99 2.81 19.92
CA TRP A 124 5.35 1.50 19.74
C TRP A 124 5.53 0.97 18.31
N MET A 125 5.37 1.82 17.29
CA MET A 125 5.62 1.43 15.90
C MET A 125 7.08 1.00 15.67
N GLN A 126 8.05 1.65 16.31
CA GLN A 126 9.48 1.39 16.13
C GLN A 126 9.94 0.17 16.95
N GLU A 127 9.60 0.11 18.23
CA GLU A 127 10.14 -0.86 19.18
C GLU A 127 9.32 -2.15 19.21
N THR A 128 8.00 -2.05 19.25
CA THR A 128 7.09 -3.22 19.35
C THR A 128 6.78 -3.81 17.98
N ARG A 129 6.38 -2.97 17.01
CA ARG A 129 6.01 -3.41 15.66
C ARG A 129 7.20 -3.49 14.72
N ARG A 130 8.34 -2.94 15.07
CA ARG A 130 9.60 -2.92 14.30
C ARG A 130 9.41 -2.48 12.85
N PHE A 131 8.54 -1.48 12.63
CA PHE A 131 8.34 -0.93 11.30
C PHE A 131 9.56 -0.13 10.84
N GLN A 132 9.82 -0.18 9.53
CA GLN A 132 10.90 0.61 8.93
C GLN A 132 10.66 2.12 9.13
N PRO A 133 11.72 2.94 9.30
CA PRO A 133 11.59 4.39 9.51
C PRO A 133 10.72 5.11 8.47
N SER A 134 10.80 4.71 7.20
CA SER A 134 9.97 5.25 6.12
C SER A 134 8.48 4.94 6.31
N THR A 135 8.15 3.74 6.79
CA THR A 135 6.77 3.33 7.10
C THR A 135 6.24 4.13 8.29
N VAL A 136 7.02 4.28 9.35
CA VAL A 136 6.66 5.09 10.53
C VAL A 136 6.41 6.55 10.11
N SER A 137 7.35 7.16 9.38
CA SER A 137 7.23 8.54 8.90
C SER A 137 5.98 8.75 8.03
N ARG A 138 5.65 7.81 7.14
CA ARG A 138 4.45 7.85 6.32
C ARG A 138 3.18 7.79 7.16
N ARG A 139 3.11 6.87 8.13
CA ARG A 139 1.94 6.74 9.03
C ARG A 139 1.73 7.97 9.89
N VAL A 140 2.80 8.53 10.45
CA VAL A 140 2.73 9.80 11.17
C VAL A 140 2.22 10.93 10.27
N SER A 141 2.59 10.94 8.98
CA SER A 141 2.06 11.91 8.01
C SER A 141 0.55 11.75 7.80
N VAL A 142 0.04 10.51 7.79
CA VAL A 142 -1.41 10.25 7.69
C VAL A 142 -2.14 10.74 8.94
N VAL A 143 -1.62 10.43 10.15
CA VAL A 143 -2.19 10.92 11.42
C VAL A 143 -2.16 12.46 11.48
N ALA A 144 -1.07 13.10 11.05
CA ALA A 144 -0.99 14.56 10.95
C ALA A 144 -2.03 15.14 9.98
N GLY A 145 -2.29 14.46 8.85
CA GLY A 145 -3.32 14.82 7.90
C GLY A 145 -4.72 14.72 8.50
N PHE A 146 -5.00 13.65 9.24
CA PHE A 146 -6.26 13.43 9.97
C PHE A 146 -6.52 14.56 10.97
N TYR A 147 -5.57 14.85 11.86
CA TYR A 147 -5.73 15.92 12.84
C TYR A 147 -5.80 17.31 12.23
N ARG A 148 -5.10 17.56 11.12
CA ARG A 148 -5.25 18.82 10.38
C ARG A 148 -6.70 19.00 9.87
N THR A 149 -7.31 17.94 9.37
CA THR A 149 -8.71 17.98 8.95
C THR A 149 -9.63 18.17 10.17
N ALA A 150 -9.41 17.43 11.25
CA ALA A 150 -10.19 17.59 12.49
C ALA A 150 -10.10 19.02 13.10
N VAL A 151 -8.95 19.71 12.96
CA VAL A 151 -8.83 21.12 13.36
C VAL A 151 -9.64 22.03 12.44
N ILE A 152 -9.59 21.81 11.12
CA ILE A 152 -10.38 22.59 10.13
C ILE A 152 -11.87 22.42 10.39
N ASP A 153 -12.29 21.20 10.73
CA ASP A 153 -13.70 20.84 11.00
C ASP A 153 -14.15 21.24 12.43
N GLY A 154 -13.25 21.86 13.23
CA GLY A 154 -13.56 22.31 14.60
C GLY A 154 -13.71 21.23 15.65
N LEU A 155 -13.34 19.96 15.32
CA LEU A 155 -13.45 18.82 16.24
C LEU A 155 -12.36 18.83 17.32
N VAL A 156 -11.18 19.38 17.02
CA VAL A 156 -10.08 19.61 17.97
C VAL A 156 -9.49 21.00 17.78
N ALA A 157 -9.08 21.65 18.87
CA ALA A 157 -8.56 23.02 18.83
C ALA A 157 -7.15 23.08 18.22
N ARG A 158 -6.33 22.06 18.43
CA ARG A 158 -4.92 21.98 17.96
C ARG A 158 -4.54 20.55 17.62
N SER A 159 -3.63 20.39 16.66
CA SER A 159 -3.12 19.08 16.27
C SER A 159 -2.09 18.56 17.31
N PRO A 160 -2.29 17.38 17.89
CA PRO A 160 -1.31 16.77 18.80
C PRO A 160 -0.03 16.29 18.07
N VAL A 161 -0.04 16.31 16.73
CA VAL A 161 1.08 15.80 15.90
C VAL A 161 2.04 16.91 15.49
N GLU A 162 1.72 18.17 15.75
CA GLU A 162 2.45 19.34 15.22
C GLU A 162 3.94 19.31 15.55
N HIS A 163 4.31 18.93 16.77
CA HIS A 163 5.69 18.90 17.28
C HIS A 163 6.22 17.49 17.54
N VAL A 164 5.60 16.47 16.93
CA VAL A 164 6.03 15.07 17.09
C VAL A 164 7.27 14.82 16.24
N ARG A 165 8.32 14.26 16.86
CA ARG A 165 9.54 13.88 16.17
C ARG A 165 9.30 12.69 15.24
N ARG A 166 9.65 12.86 13.97
CA ARG A 166 9.62 11.79 12.97
C ARG A 166 10.97 11.08 12.92
N PRO A 167 11.01 9.76 12.72
CA PRO A 167 12.27 9.07 12.51
C PRO A 167 12.96 9.61 11.25
N ARG A 168 14.29 9.72 11.31
CA ARG A 168 15.10 10.07 10.14
C ARG A 168 14.99 8.98 9.10
N VAL A 169 14.54 9.35 7.91
CA VAL A 169 14.55 8.48 6.75
C VAL A 169 15.78 8.83 5.93
N PRO A 170 16.71 7.89 5.65
CA PRO A 170 17.84 8.16 4.78
C PRO A 170 17.36 8.70 3.43
N ALA A 171 18.02 9.75 2.92
CA ALA A 171 17.69 10.35 1.63
C ALA A 171 18.00 9.41 0.45
N GLU A 172 19.00 8.56 0.64
CA GLU A 172 19.40 7.59 -0.37
C GLU A 172 18.44 6.40 -0.38
N SER A 173 17.91 6.10 -1.56
CA SER A 173 17.17 4.85 -1.75
C SER A 173 18.16 3.69 -1.66
N PRO A 174 17.97 2.70 -0.77
CA PRO A 174 18.80 1.50 -0.74
C PRO A 174 18.61 0.62 -1.99
N THR A 175 17.76 1.03 -2.92
CA THR A 175 17.47 0.31 -4.15
C THR A 175 18.51 0.66 -5.18
N LEU A 176 19.56 -0.13 -5.24
CA LEU A 176 20.52 -0.09 -6.34
C LEU A 176 19.84 -0.63 -7.61
N GLY A 177 20.07 0.01 -8.76
CA GLY A 177 19.75 -0.54 -10.06
C GLY A 177 20.58 -1.81 -10.35
N LEU A 178 20.23 -2.52 -11.41
CA LEU A 178 21.11 -3.57 -11.96
C LEU A 178 22.34 -2.93 -12.57
N SER A 179 23.50 -3.60 -12.47
CA SER A 179 24.64 -3.23 -13.28
C SER A 179 24.32 -3.47 -14.76
N HIS A 180 25.08 -2.84 -15.65
CA HIS A 180 24.89 -3.02 -17.09
C HIS A 180 24.93 -4.51 -17.49
N LEU A 181 25.94 -5.26 -17.02
CA LEU A 181 26.08 -6.69 -17.28
C LEU A 181 24.89 -7.52 -16.73
N GLN A 182 24.40 -7.19 -15.54
CA GLN A 182 23.23 -7.86 -14.97
C GLN A 182 21.96 -7.58 -15.78
N PHE A 183 21.80 -6.36 -16.26
CA PHE A 183 20.66 -5.98 -17.08
C PHE A 183 20.72 -6.64 -18.45
N GLU A 184 21.89 -6.69 -19.09
CA GLU A 184 22.10 -7.43 -20.33
C GLU A 184 21.80 -8.93 -20.17
N ALA A 185 22.26 -9.55 -19.09
CA ALA A 185 21.92 -10.95 -18.79
C ALA A 185 20.39 -11.15 -18.64
N MET A 186 19.69 -10.21 -17.99
CA MET A 186 18.23 -10.22 -17.90
C MET A 186 17.55 -10.10 -19.27
N LEU A 187 18.05 -9.22 -20.15
CA LEU A 187 17.53 -9.06 -21.52
C LEU A 187 17.73 -10.34 -22.35
N VAL A 188 18.89 -10.98 -22.24
CA VAL A 188 19.18 -12.25 -22.92
C VAL A 188 18.23 -13.34 -22.42
N ALA A 189 18.11 -13.54 -21.10
CA ALA A 189 17.21 -14.53 -20.52
C ALA A 189 15.74 -14.28 -20.92
N ALA A 190 15.30 -13.03 -20.92
CA ALA A 190 13.95 -12.67 -21.34
C ALA A 190 13.71 -12.89 -22.84
N ARG A 191 14.72 -12.64 -23.68
CA ARG A 191 14.65 -12.90 -25.12
C ARG A 191 14.58 -14.40 -25.44
N GLN A 192 15.26 -15.23 -24.65
CA GLN A 192 15.26 -16.69 -24.81
C GLN A 192 14.05 -17.36 -24.13
N SER A 193 13.30 -16.63 -23.33
CA SER A 193 12.11 -17.16 -22.66
C SER A 193 11.08 -17.68 -23.67
N THR A 194 10.45 -18.80 -23.33
CA THR A 194 9.30 -19.35 -24.06
C THR A 194 8.06 -18.45 -23.99
N ASN A 195 8.01 -17.55 -23.00
CA ASN A 195 6.92 -16.60 -22.86
C ASN A 195 7.26 -15.29 -23.58
N ALA A 196 6.57 -15.02 -24.67
CA ALA A 196 6.79 -13.84 -25.51
C ALA A 196 6.67 -12.50 -24.76
N SER A 197 5.84 -12.44 -23.69
CA SER A 197 5.66 -11.24 -22.88
C SER A 197 6.86 -10.92 -21.97
N ASP A 198 7.76 -11.87 -21.72
CA ASP A 198 8.87 -11.67 -20.78
C ASP A 198 9.88 -10.64 -21.30
N PHE A 199 10.19 -10.71 -22.60
CA PHE A 199 11.10 -9.76 -23.23
C PHE A 199 10.51 -8.34 -23.25
N ALA A 200 9.22 -8.19 -23.58
CA ALA A 200 8.54 -6.90 -23.55
C ALA A 200 8.46 -6.34 -22.11
N LEU A 201 8.23 -7.19 -21.10
CA LEU A 201 8.21 -6.78 -19.69
C LEU A 201 9.54 -6.18 -19.23
N VAL A 202 10.66 -6.86 -19.53
CA VAL A 202 12.01 -6.37 -19.17
C VAL A 202 12.34 -5.08 -19.92
N CYS A 203 11.99 -4.99 -21.21
CA CYS A 203 12.16 -3.77 -22.00
C CYS A 203 11.35 -2.59 -21.47
N PHE A 204 10.09 -2.79 -21.12
CA PHE A 204 9.25 -1.74 -20.57
C PHE A 204 9.79 -1.17 -19.25
N LEU A 205 10.29 -2.02 -18.39
CA LEU A 205 10.81 -1.58 -17.09
C LEU A 205 12.22 -1.00 -17.19
N GLY A 206 13.12 -1.64 -17.94
CA GLY A 206 14.54 -1.30 -17.95
C GLY A 206 14.97 -0.37 -19.09
N LEU A 207 14.32 -0.43 -20.26
CA LEU A 207 14.66 0.45 -21.40
C LEU A 207 13.73 1.66 -21.54
N LEU A 208 12.45 1.55 -21.12
CA LEU A 208 11.52 2.70 -21.11
C LEU A 208 11.34 3.28 -19.71
N GLY A 209 11.86 2.64 -18.68
CA GLY A 209 11.71 3.09 -17.30
C GLY A 209 10.25 3.16 -16.83
N LEU A 210 9.33 2.36 -17.38
CA LEU A 210 7.94 2.36 -16.96
C LEU A 210 7.79 1.85 -15.54
N ARG A 211 6.78 2.35 -14.81
CA ARG A 211 6.37 1.71 -13.56
C ARG A 211 5.69 0.38 -13.86
N ILE A 212 5.76 -0.58 -12.94
CA ILE A 212 5.18 -1.91 -13.15
C ILE A 212 3.68 -1.86 -13.50
N PHE A 213 2.91 -0.96 -12.89
CA PHE A 213 1.49 -0.84 -13.21
C PHE A 213 1.25 -0.22 -14.59
N GLU A 214 2.14 0.68 -15.06
CA GLU A 214 2.11 1.25 -16.40
C GLU A 214 2.41 0.15 -17.43
N ALA A 215 3.45 -0.65 -17.18
CA ALA A 215 3.80 -1.78 -18.03
C ALA A 215 2.69 -2.84 -18.11
N CYS A 216 2.10 -3.23 -16.95
CA CYS A 216 1.00 -4.20 -16.90
C CYS A 216 -0.31 -3.64 -17.49
N GLY A 217 -0.48 -2.32 -17.45
CA GLY A 217 -1.67 -1.62 -17.94
C GLY A 217 -1.70 -1.40 -19.44
N ALA A 218 -0.56 -1.48 -20.13
CA ALA A 218 -0.43 -1.16 -21.55
C ALA A 218 -1.26 -2.10 -22.45
N ASP A 219 -2.01 -1.50 -23.37
CA ASP A 219 -2.84 -2.18 -24.37
C ASP A 219 -2.29 -2.00 -25.79
N ILE A 220 -2.67 -2.89 -26.69
CA ILE A 220 -2.35 -2.77 -28.12
C ILE A 220 -2.94 -1.48 -28.69
N ALA A 221 -4.10 -1.05 -28.21
CA ALA A 221 -4.74 0.21 -28.60
C ALA A 221 -3.95 1.48 -28.15
N ASP A 222 -3.00 1.33 -27.23
CA ASP A 222 -2.13 2.42 -26.80
C ASP A 222 -0.89 2.60 -27.71
N LEU A 223 -0.67 1.70 -28.67
CA LEU A 223 0.37 1.82 -29.69
C LEU A 223 -0.08 2.78 -30.77
N GLY A 224 0.82 3.62 -31.21
CA GLY A 224 0.58 4.57 -32.28
C GLY A 224 1.88 4.93 -33.00
N GLU A 225 1.76 5.89 -33.90
CA GLU A 225 2.86 6.51 -34.61
C GLU A 225 2.73 8.03 -34.52
N GLU A 226 3.80 8.71 -34.22
CA GLU A 226 3.86 10.16 -34.15
C GLU A 226 5.19 10.65 -34.74
N HIS A 227 5.13 11.56 -35.69
CA HIS A 227 6.30 12.09 -36.42
C HIS A 227 7.21 11.01 -37.02
N GLY A 228 6.63 9.90 -37.52
CA GLY A 228 7.39 8.79 -38.09
C GLY A 228 8.04 7.86 -37.05
N HIS A 229 7.73 8.05 -35.78
CA HIS A 229 8.22 7.19 -34.69
C HIS A 229 7.09 6.41 -34.04
N ARG A 230 7.33 5.14 -33.78
CA ARG A 230 6.41 4.31 -32.98
C ARG A 230 6.39 4.79 -31.54
N ILE A 231 5.21 4.92 -30.99
CA ILE A 231 5.01 5.39 -29.62
C ILE A 231 4.11 4.42 -28.84
N LEU A 232 4.25 4.49 -27.52
CA LEU A 232 3.30 3.90 -26.56
C LEU A 232 2.69 5.03 -25.72
N ARG A 233 1.37 5.13 -25.71
CA ARG A 233 0.62 6.02 -24.85
C ARG A 233 0.52 5.41 -23.46
N VAL A 234 1.09 6.07 -22.45
CA VAL A 234 1.12 5.60 -21.08
C VAL A 234 0.32 6.53 -20.18
N VAL A 235 -0.62 5.97 -19.43
CA VAL A 235 -1.37 6.71 -18.41
C VAL A 235 -0.67 6.59 -17.07
N GLY A 236 -0.02 7.66 -16.64
CA GLY A 236 0.73 7.73 -15.39
C GLY A 236 -0.13 8.09 -14.17
N LYS A 237 0.55 8.33 -13.03
CA LYS A 237 -0.10 8.73 -11.78
C LYS A 237 -0.91 10.03 -11.98
N GLY A 238 -2.16 10.01 -11.51
CA GLY A 238 -3.07 11.15 -11.62
C GLY A 238 -3.74 11.29 -12.99
N GLY A 239 -3.72 10.25 -13.85
CA GLY A 239 -4.35 10.27 -15.17
C GLY A 239 -3.54 11.02 -16.23
N ARG A 240 -2.30 11.43 -15.93
CA ARG A 240 -1.45 12.12 -16.88
C ARG A 240 -1.03 11.17 -18.02
N VAL A 241 -1.32 11.56 -19.25
CA VAL A 241 -0.91 10.82 -20.45
C VAL A 241 0.49 11.27 -20.87
N VAL A 242 1.35 10.31 -21.16
CA VAL A 242 2.70 10.52 -21.69
C VAL A 242 2.86 9.64 -22.92
N LEU A 243 3.37 10.21 -24.02
CA LEU A 243 3.76 9.49 -25.22
C LEU A 243 5.22 9.08 -25.08
N VAL A 244 5.49 7.79 -25.10
CA VAL A 244 6.82 7.21 -24.91
C VAL A 244 7.28 6.63 -26.24
N PRO A 245 8.36 7.17 -26.85
CA PRO A 245 8.93 6.59 -28.07
C PRO A 245 9.38 5.16 -27.84
N LEU A 246 9.18 4.30 -28.83
CA LEU A 246 9.58 2.90 -28.81
C LEU A 246 10.88 2.72 -29.64
N PRO A 247 12.04 2.60 -28.99
CA PRO A 247 13.26 2.23 -29.69
C PRO A 247 13.09 0.90 -30.44
N PRO A 248 13.83 0.63 -31.52
CA PRO A 248 13.67 -0.56 -32.35
C PRO A 248 13.71 -1.88 -31.58
N ALA A 249 14.53 -1.97 -30.53
CA ALA A 249 14.61 -3.17 -29.69
C ALA A 249 13.32 -3.40 -28.90
N VAL A 250 12.72 -2.32 -28.37
CA VAL A 250 11.45 -2.38 -27.63
C VAL A 250 10.29 -2.65 -28.58
N ALA A 251 10.26 -2.03 -29.75
CA ALA A 251 9.25 -2.27 -30.78
C ALA A 251 9.18 -3.77 -31.15
N ARG A 252 10.33 -4.39 -31.42
CA ARG A 252 10.41 -5.85 -31.68
C ARG A 252 9.95 -6.70 -30.51
N ALA A 253 10.25 -6.30 -29.27
CA ALA A 253 9.79 -7.01 -28.09
C ALA A 253 8.26 -6.95 -27.94
N VAL A 254 7.66 -5.80 -28.22
CA VAL A 254 6.21 -5.56 -28.23
C VAL A 254 5.54 -6.38 -29.33
N GLU A 255 6.05 -6.36 -30.56
CA GLU A 255 5.53 -7.15 -31.69
C GLU A 255 5.51 -8.65 -31.35
N ARG A 256 6.61 -9.16 -30.78
CA ARG A 256 6.68 -10.54 -30.34
C ARG A 256 5.65 -10.85 -29.24
N ALA A 257 5.43 -9.95 -28.28
CA ALA A 257 4.47 -10.14 -27.21
C ALA A 257 3.02 -10.11 -27.72
N ILE A 258 2.74 -9.31 -28.75
CA ILE A 258 1.42 -9.22 -29.38
C ILE A 258 1.10 -10.48 -30.18
N GLY A 259 2.06 -11.02 -30.92
CA GLY A 259 1.90 -12.28 -31.66
C GLY A 259 0.75 -12.25 -32.68
N GLY A 260 0.55 -11.12 -33.39
CA GLY A 260 -0.50 -10.95 -34.39
C GLY A 260 -1.89 -10.58 -33.82
N ARG A 261 -2.05 -10.41 -32.51
CA ARG A 261 -3.30 -9.90 -31.92
C ARG A 261 -3.55 -8.45 -32.30
N MET A 262 -4.81 -8.11 -32.56
CA MET A 262 -5.23 -6.76 -32.98
C MET A 262 -5.74 -5.90 -31.82
N SER A 263 -6.00 -6.49 -30.64
CA SER A 263 -6.54 -5.78 -29.47
C SER A 263 -6.19 -6.48 -28.17
N GLY A 264 -6.42 -5.79 -27.04
CA GLY A 264 -6.23 -6.29 -25.69
C GLY A 264 -4.84 -5.98 -25.12
N PRO A 265 -4.49 -6.57 -23.96
CA PRO A 265 -3.26 -6.27 -23.24
C PRO A 265 -2.02 -6.68 -24.04
N ILE A 266 -0.95 -5.85 -23.98
CA ILE A 266 0.35 -6.23 -24.57
C ILE A 266 0.95 -7.40 -23.80
N LEU A 267 0.95 -7.31 -22.45
CA LEU A 267 1.53 -8.33 -21.58
C LEU A 267 0.46 -9.29 -21.06
N LEU A 268 0.62 -10.57 -21.35
CA LEU A 268 -0.32 -11.61 -20.94
C LEU A 268 0.26 -12.50 -19.83
N ASN A 269 -0.63 -13.00 -18.98
CA ASN A 269 -0.36 -14.11 -18.07
C ASN A 269 -0.46 -15.47 -18.82
N ARG A 270 -0.34 -16.59 -18.10
CA ARG A 270 -0.42 -17.93 -18.69
C ARG A 270 -1.81 -18.27 -19.25
N ASP A 271 -2.85 -17.62 -18.74
CA ASP A 271 -4.25 -17.84 -19.13
C ASP A 271 -4.69 -16.93 -20.28
N GLY A 272 -3.76 -16.22 -20.93
CA GLY A 272 -4.06 -15.27 -22.00
C GLY A 272 -4.75 -13.98 -21.53
N ARG A 273 -4.77 -13.71 -20.22
CA ARG A 273 -5.35 -12.49 -19.63
C ARG A 273 -4.25 -11.47 -19.31
N ARG A 274 -4.66 -10.22 -19.06
CA ARG A 274 -3.74 -9.17 -18.59
C ARG A 274 -2.93 -9.65 -17.40
N ILE A 275 -1.62 -9.44 -17.44
CA ILE A 275 -0.75 -9.75 -16.33
C ILE A 275 -0.96 -8.74 -15.19
N ASP A 276 -1.07 -9.24 -13.96
CA ASP A 276 -1.06 -8.38 -12.77
C ASP A 276 0.38 -8.11 -12.29
N ARG A 277 0.53 -7.08 -11.43
CA ARG A 277 1.83 -6.67 -10.89
C ARG A 277 2.56 -7.80 -10.11
N HIS A 278 1.82 -8.67 -9.44
CA HIS A 278 2.41 -9.76 -8.65
C HIS A 278 2.92 -10.88 -9.56
N ALA A 279 2.15 -11.22 -10.58
CA ALA A 279 2.58 -12.18 -11.60
C ALA A 279 3.79 -11.63 -12.38
N ALA A 280 3.80 -10.35 -12.74
CA ALA A 280 4.95 -9.70 -13.37
C ALA A 280 6.19 -9.73 -12.45
N THR A 281 6.05 -9.43 -11.17
CA THR A 281 7.16 -9.53 -10.20
C THR A 281 7.69 -10.96 -10.12
N ARG A 282 6.82 -11.97 -10.01
CA ARG A 282 7.25 -13.39 -9.99
C ARG A 282 7.99 -13.80 -11.27
N ARG A 283 7.59 -13.24 -12.44
CA ARG A 283 8.32 -13.46 -13.70
C ARG A 283 9.71 -12.87 -13.67
N LEU A 284 9.84 -11.63 -13.18
CA LEU A 284 11.16 -10.99 -13.05
C LEU A 284 12.10 -11.77 -12.14
N HIS A 285 11.61 -12.32 -11.04
CA HIS A 285 12.41 -13.19 -10.17
C HIS A 285 12.93 -14.41 -10.93
N ARG A 286 12.06 -15.13 -11.65
CA ARG A 286 12.48 -16.30 -12.44
C ARG A 286 13.47 -15.95 -13.54
N LEU A 287 13.29 -14.81 -14.21
CA LEU A 287 14.24 -14.34 -15.21
C LEU A 287 15.59 -13.99 -14.59
N ALA A 288 15.61 -13.37 -13.41
CA ALA A 288 16.83 -13.09 -12.66
C ALA A 288 17.57 -14.39 -12.28
N ASP A 289 16.84 -15.38 -11.78
CA ASP A 289 17.39 -16.70 -11.46
C ASP A 289 17.98 -17.37 -12.71
N THR A 290 17.27 -17.34 -13.84
CA THR A 290 17.74 -17.87 -15.13
C THR A 290 18.97 -17.13 -15.65
N ALA A 291 19.02 -15.82 -15.45
CA ALA A 291 20.13 -14.97 -15.84
C ALA A 291 21.36 -15.08 -14.89
N GLY A 292 21.27 -15.83 -13.80
CA GLY A 292 22.30 -15.91 -12.77
C GLY A 292 22.48 -14.61 -11.98
N VAL A 293 21.50 -13.70 -12.03
CA VAL A 293 21.53 -12.41 -11.33
C VAL A 293 21.11 -12.62 -9.89
N ARG A 294 22.08 -12.76 -9.00
CA ARG A 294 21.84 -12.91 -7.55
C ARG A 294 21.67 -11.54 -6.90
N MET A 295 20.46 -11.24 -6.41
CA MET A 295 20.19 -10.03 -5.66
C MET A 295 19.33 -10.34 -4.42
N PRO A 296 19.63 -9.71 -3.26
CA PRO A 296 18.91 -10.00 -2.01
C PRO A 296 17.40 -9.74 -2.09
N ARG A 297 16.98 -8.80 -2.94
CA ARG A 297 15.57 -8.42 -3.14
C ARG A 297 15.37 -7.88 -4.56
N MET A 298 15.16 -8.79 -5.51
CA MET A 298 14.77 -8.38 -6.85
C MET A 298 13.34 -7.81 -6.84
N HIS A 299 13.15 -6.57 -7.30
CA HIS A 299 11.82 -5.99 -7.47
C HIS A 299 11.78 -5.05 -8.69
N PRO A 300 10.61 -4.81 -9.27
CA PRO A 300 10.46 -4.06 -10.53
C PRO A 300 11.08 -2.66 -10.54
N HIS A 301 11.16 -2.01 -9.39
CA HIS A 301 11.77 -0.68 -9.25
C HIS A 301 13.26 -0.69 -9.57
N MET A 302 13.96 -1.82 -9.39
CA MET A 302 15.39 -1.92 -9.67
C MET A 302 15.67 -1.81 -11.17
N LEU A 303 14.84 -2.45 -12.01
CA LEU A 303 14.98 -2.30 -13.47
C LEU A 303 14.72 -0.85 -13.90
N ARG A 304 13.73 -0.19 -13.30
CA ARG A 304 13.49 1.21 -13.58
C ARG A 304 14.66 2.12 -13.12
N HIS A 305 15.31 1.82 -11.99
CA HIS A 305 16.50 2.55 -11.55
C HIS A 305 17.69 2.35 -12.53
N THR A 306 17.81 1.19 -13.16
CA THR A 306 18.80 0.94 -14.20
C THR A 306 18.65 1.92 -15.36
N PHE A 307 17.44 2.22 -15.80
CA PHE A 307 17.15 3.24 -16.82
C PHE A 307 17.67 4.64 -16.45
N VAL A 308 17.57 5.01 -15.16
CA VAL A 308 18.00 6.34 -14.69
C VAL A 308 19.52 6.48 -14.59
N ILE A 309 20.22 5.36 -14.36
CA ILE A 309 21.68 5.34 -14.13
C ILE A 309 22.48 5.16 -15.43
N SER A 310 21.85 4.67 -16.50
CA SER A 310 22.47 4.57 -17.84
C SER A 310 21.91 5.67 -18.74
N PRO A 311 22.48 6.90 -18.73
CA PRO A 311 22.22 7.83 -19.82
C PRO A 311 22.80 7.23 -21.09
N ALA A 312 22.01 7.23 -22.14
CA ALA A 312 22.41 6.78 -23.48
C ALA A 312 23.56 7.64 -24.03
#